data_b20c87d277ba7c5fe1445af0ef449b6b
#
_entry.id   b20c87d277ba7c5fe1445af0ef449b6b
#
_cell.length_a   1.000
_cell.length_b   1.000
_cell.length_c   1.000
_cell.angle_alpha   90.00
_cell.angle_beta   90.00
_cell.angle_gamma   90.00
#
_symmetry.space_group_name_H-M   'P 1'
#
loop_
_entity.id
_entity.type
_entity.pdbx_description
1 polymer ?
#
loop_
_entity_poly.entity_id
_entity_poly.type
_entity_poly.pdbx_seq_one_letter_code
_entity_poly.pdbx_strand_id
1 'polypeptide(L)'
;MLKLSSLRKAYRTESVETTALDNIDLQIDAGEFVAIMGPSGCGKSTLLNIIGLLDRPTAGNYSLEGREVARLTENELTDIRKRRIGFIFQNFNLIDELSVRENVELALLYHGISASERKSRVDAVLDKV
;
A
#
# COMPACT_ATOMS: atom_id res chain seq x y z
N MET A 1 7.15 12.83 -0.71
CA MET A 1 7.87 12.68 0.57
C MET A 1 7.03 11.85 1.54
N LEU A 2 7.64 10.86 2.14
CA LEU A 2 7.08 9.98 3.17
C LEU A 2 7.93 10.11 4.43
N LYS A 3 7.30 10.20 5.60
CA LYS A 3 8.03 10.27 6.88
C LYS A 3 7.32 9.43 7.94
N LEU A 4 8.07 8.55 8.57
CA LEU A 4 7.70 7.80 9.76
C LEU A 4 8.49 8.34 10.93
N SER A 5 7.86 8.49 12.09
CA SER A 5 8.52 8.94 13.32
C SER A 5 8.08 8.08 14.49
N SER A 6 9.06 7.42 15.12
CA SER A 6 8.89 6.51 16.26
C SER A 6 7.78 5.50 16.02
N LEU A 7 7.69 4.97 14.77
CA LEU A 7 6.61 4.09 14.35
C LEU A 7 6.73 2.74 15.06
N ARG A 8 5.63 2.30 15.67
CA ARG A 8 5.53 0.99 16.31
C ARG A 8 4.35 0.20 15.76
N LYS A 9 4.55 -1.10 15.59
CA LYS A 9 3.49 -2.05 15.30
C LYS A 9 3.60 -3.27 16.19
N ALA A 10 2.55 -3.50 16.98
CA ALA A 10 2.38 -4.71 17.76
C ALA A 10 1.10 -5.42 17.35
N TYR A 11 1.17 -6.73 17.22
CA TYR A 11 0.03 -7.61 17.03
C TYR A 11 -0.31 -8.26 18.35
N ARG A 12 -1.56 -8.23 18.75
CA ARG A 12 -2.04 -8.75 20.00
C ARG A 12 -3.07 -9.86 19.76
N THR A 13 -2.79 -11.01 20.35
CA THR A 13 -3.76 -12.09 20.53
C THR A 13 -4.21 -12.10 22.00
N GLU A 14 -5.16 -12.96 22.36
CA GLU A 14 -5.66 -13.05 23.75
C GLU A 14 -4.55 -13.29 24.79
N SER A 15 -3.47 -13.96 24.41
CA SER A 15 -2.40 -14.38 25.34
C SER A 15 -1.01 -13.87 25.01
N VAL A 16 -0.77 -13.31 23.82
CA VAL A 16 0.58 -12.92 23.37
C VAL A 16 0.53 -11.57 22.64
N GLU A 17 1.47 -10.70 22.97
CA GLU A 17 1.78 -9.49 22.18
C GLU A 17 3.11 -9.70 21.47
N THR A 18 3.11 -9.56 20.14
CA THR A 18 4.30 -9.63 19.32
C THR A 18 4.57 -8.26 18.69
N THR A 19 5.67 -7.64 19.04
CA THR A 19 6.11 -6.39 18.43
C THR A 19 6.82 -6.70 17.11
N ALA A 20 6.22 -6.28 16.01
CA ALA A 20 6.76 -6.47 14.65
C ALA A 20 7.64 -5.30 14.21
N LEU A 21 7.33 -4.08 14.66
CA LEU A 21 8.12 -2.87 14.43
C LEU A 21 8.23 -2.11 15.74
N ASP A 22 9.43 -1.63 16.05
CA ASP A 22 9.67 -0.86 17.27
C ASP A 22 10.54 0.36 16.96
N ASN A 23 10.01 1.54 17.25
CA ASN A 23 10.68 2.83 17.14
C ASN A 23 11.34 3.06 15.76
N ILE A 24 10.59 2.85 14.67
CA ILE A 24 11.10 3.04 13.31
C ILE A 24 10.99 4.51 12.91
N ASP A 25 12.14 5.10 12.60
CA ASP A 25 12.25 6.40 11.96
C ASP A 25 12.71 6.19 10.51
N LEU A 26 11.97 6.74 9.55
CA LEU A 26 12.27 6.63 8.12
C LEU A 26 11.77 7.87 7.39
N GLN A 27 12.60 8.42 6.52
CA GLN A 27 12.18 9.45 5.58
C GLN A 27 12.56 9.01 4.17
N ILE A 28 11.63 9.19 3.23
CA ILE A 28 11.84 8.94 1.80
C ILE A 28 11.38 10.20 1.07
N ASP A 29 12.26 10.81 0.31
CA ASP A 29 11.95 11.99 -0.45
C ASP A 29 11.41 11.67 -1.85
N ALA A 30 10.92 12.68 -2.55
CA ALA A 30 10.37 12.47 -3.89
C ALA A 30 11.50 12.08 -4.86
N GLY A 31 11.25 11.06 -5.68
CA GLY A 31 12.20 10.56 -6.67
C GLY A 31 13.22 9.55 -6.13
N GLU A 32 13.20 9.24 -4.84
CA GLU A 32 14.09 8.22 -4.28
C GLU A 32 13.63 6.80 -4.62
N PHE A 33 14.61 5.92 -4.82
CA PHE A 33 14.47 4.48 -4.87
C PHE A 33 15.06 3.87 -3.60
N VAL A 34 14.23 3.21 -2.79
CA VAL A 34 14.62 2.65 -1.49
C VAL A 34 14.40 1.15 -1.47
N ALA A 35 15.41 0.40 -1.01
CA ALA A 35 15.33 -1.03 -0.78
C ALA A 35 15.30 -1.33 0.72
N ILE A 36 14.29 -2.10 1.18
CA ILE A 36 14.18 -2.57 2.56
C ILE A 36 14.67 -4.02 2.61
N MET A 37 15.80 -4.25 3.26
CA MET A 37 16.43 -5.56 3.35
C MET A 37 16.52 -6.05 4.80
N GLY A 38 16.65 -7.37 4.97
CA GLY A 38 16.80 -8.00 6.29
C GLY A 38 16.35 -9.47 6.26
N PRO A 39 16.61 -10.23 7.33
CA PRO A 39 16.24 -11.65 7.44
C PRO A 39 14.71 -11.86 7.40
N SER A 40 14.28 -13.10 7.20
CA SER A 40 12.87 -13.45 7.28
C SER A 40 12.32 -13.14 8.68
N GLY A 41 11.08 -12.63 8.75
CA GLY A 41 10.41 -12.30 10.01
C GLY A 41 10.82 -10.98 10.68
N CYS A 42 11.77 -10.20 10.12
CA CYS A 42 12.20 -8.94 10.73
C CYS A 42 11.27 -7.73 10.51
N GLY A 43 10.04 -7.93 10.06
CA GLY A 43 9.04 -6.86 9.94
C GLY A 43 8.97 -6.14 8.59
N LYS A 44 9.74 -6.52 7.55
CA LYS A 44 9.73 -5.84 6.23
C LYS A 44 8.34 -5.73 5.62
N SER A 45 7.61 -6.83 5.55
CA SER A 45 6.24 -6.85 5.00
C SER A 45 5.28 -6.02 5.85
N THR A 46 5.44 -6.04 7.17
CA THR A 46 4.65 -5.19 8.07
C THR A 46 4.91 -3.72 7.80
N LEU A 47 6.17 -3.32 7.64
CA LEU A 47 6.53 -1.95 7.31
C LEU A 47 5.98 -1.53 5.96
N LEU A 48 6.11 -2.37 4.92
CA LEU A 48 5.55 -2.10 3.59
C LEU A 48 4.03 -2.00 3.61
N ASN A 49 3.32 -2.83 4.38
CA ASN A 49 1.88 -2.75 4.53
C ASN A 49 1.44 -1.43 5.19
N ILE A 50 2.19 -0.95 6.19
CA ILE A 50 1.90 0.35 6.82
C ILE A 50 2.20 1.50 5.85
N ILE A 51 3.35 1.46 5.16
CA ILE A 51 3.69 2.45 4.14
C ILE A 51 2.63 2.48 3.03
N GLY A 52 2.15 1.31 2.62
CA GLY A 52 1.10 1.16 1.63
C GLY A 52 -0.32 1.47 2.15
N LEU A 53 -0.46 1.89 3.41
CA LEU A 53 -1.76 2.14 4.05
C LEU A 53 -2.70 0.92 4.06
N LEU A 54 -2.16 -0.30 3.97
CA LEU A 54 -2.91 -1.56 4.08
C LEU A 54 -3.06 -2.00 5.54
N ASP A 55 -2.20 -1.51 6.42
CA ASP A 55 -2.25 -1.74 7.86
C ASP A 55 -1.94 -0.42 8.60
N ARG A 56 -2.27 -0.37 9.89
CA ARG A 56 -2.08 0.81 10.73
C ARG A 56 -1.00 0.58 11.76
N PRO A 57 -0.19 1.60 12.08
CA PRO A 57 0.72 1.52 13.21
C PRO A 57 -0.09 1.46 14.51
N THR A 58 0.49 0.83 15.53
CA THR A 58 -0.05 0.83 16.90
C THR A 58 0.28 2.13 17.62
N ALA A 59 1.44 2.74 17.31
CA ALA A 59 1.89 4.02 17.83
C ALA A 59 2.87 4.70 16.87
N GLY A 60 3.21 5.94 17.14
CA GLY A 60 4.05 6.78 16.30
C GLY A 60 3.25 7.57 15.26
N ASN A 61 3.96 8.24 14.37
CA ASN A 61 3.36 9.10 13.35
C ASN A 61 3.77 8.65 11.96
N TYR A 62 2.85 8.80 11.00
CA TYR A 62 3.10 8.57 9.60
C TYR A 62 2.56 9.73 8.77
N SER A 63 3.45 10.47 8.13
CA SER A 63 3.10 11.56 7.23
C SER A 63 3.40 11.18 5.77
N LEU A 64 2.42 11.34 4.90
CA LEU A 64 2.53 11.16 3.46
C LEU A 64 2.20 12.48 2.76
N GLU A 65 3.13 12.99 1.95
CA GLU A 65 3.02 14.28 1.25
C GLU A 65 2.65 15.45 2.19
N GLY A 66 3.18 15.43 3.42
CA GLY A 66 2.92 16.45 4.45
C GLY A 66 1.61 16.29 5.22
N ARG A 67 0.80 15.28 4.90
CA ARG A 67 -0.45 14.97 5.61
C ARG A 67 -0.21 13.81 6.60
N GLU A 68 -0.61 13.99 7.86
CA GLU A 68 -0.63 12.89 8.84
C GLU A 68 -1.70 11.85 8.45
N VAL A 69 -1.29 10.60 8.28
CA VAL A 69 -2.19 9.54 7.78
C VAL A 69 -2.46 8.42 8.80
N ALA A 70 -1.67 8.31 9.86
CA ALA A 70 -1.81 7.22 10.83
C ALA A 70 -3.18 7.18 11.54
N ARG A 71 -3.86 8.32 11.62
CA ARG A 71 -5.14 8.49 12.34
C ARG A 71 -6.35 8.67 11.44
N LEU A 72 -6.18 8.59 10.13
CA LEU A 72 -7.27 8.76 9.17
C LEU A 72 -8.26 7.59 9.25
N THR A 73 -9.50 7.85 8.85
CA THR A 73 -10.53 6.81 8.70
C THR A 73 -10.19 5.87 7.54
N GLU A 74 -10.80 4.69 7.51
CA GLU A 74 -10.57 3.72 6.43
C GLU A 74 -10.98 4.27 5.05
N ASN A 75 -12.04 5.05 5.00
CA ASN A 75 -12.47 5.69 3.74
C ASN A 75 -11.42 6.68 3.22
N GLU A 76 -10.84 7.50 4.10
CA GLU A 76 -9.79 8.45 3.73
C GLU A 76 -8.51 7.73 3.29
N LEU A 77 -8.11 6.66 3.99
CA LEU A 77 -6.98 5.83 3.60
C LEU A 77 -7.21 5.17 2.23
N THR A 78 -8.42 4.68 1.98
CA THR A 78 -8.81 4.11 0.69
C THR A 78 -8.70 5.13 -0.44
N ASP A 79 -9.12 6.37 -0.23
CA ASP A 79 -9.00 7.43 -1.22
C ASP A 79 -7.54 7.80 -1.52
N ILE A 80 -6.68 7.79 -0.50
CA ILE A 80 -5.24 8.01 -0.68
C ILE A 80 -4.63 6.83 -1.46
N ARG A 81 -4.91 5.57 -1.08
CA ARG A 81 -4.42 4.39 -1.80
C ARG A 81 -4.76 4.44 -3.27
N LYS A 82 -6.02 4.72 -3.61
CA LYS A 82 -6.47 4.82 -5.00
C LYS A 82 -5.67 5.81 -5.84
N ARG A 83 -5.27 6.93 -5.26
CA ARG A 83 -4.74 8.07 -6.01
C ARG A 83 -3.22 8.21 -5.96
N ARG A 84 -2.57 7.69 -4.91
CA ARG A 84 -1.18 8.01 -4.58
C ARG A 84 -0.27 6.80 -4.47
N ILE A 85 -0.81 5.59 -4.36
CA ILE A 85 -0.01 4.39 -4.10
C ILE A 85 -0.30 3.35 -5.17
N GLY A 86 0.76 2.83 -5.78
CA GLY A 86 0.72 1.66 -6.65
C GLY A 86 1.41 0.48 -5.97
N PHE A 87 0.84 -0.72 -6.10
CA PHE A 87 1.40 -1.95 -5.57
C PHE A 87 1.83 -2.88 -6.69
N ILE A 88 3.00 -3.50 -6.51
CA ILE A 88 3.43 -4.65 -7.26
C ILE A 88 3.58 -5.79 -6.27
N PHE A 89 2.73 -6.79 -6.38
CA PHE A 89 2.70 -7.93 -5.46
C PHE A 89 3.56 -9.07 -5.95
N GLN A 90 4.17 -9.80 -5.01
CA GLN A 90 4.96 -10.99 -5.31
C GLN A 90 4.11 -12.13 -5.91
N ASN A 91 2.86 -12.27 -5.47
CA ASN A 91 1.93 -13.33 -5.83
C ASN A 91 0.85 -12.82 -6.80
N PHE A 92 1.19 -12.07 -7.80
CA PHE A 92 0.33 -11.51 -8.85
C PHE A 92 -1.00 -10.90 -8.36
N ASN A 93 -1.65 -11.42 -7.34
CA ASN A 93 -2.96 -11.01 -6.77
C ASN A 93 -4.06 -10.90 -7.84
N LEU A 94 -4.09 -11.86 -8.74
CA LEU A 94 -5.13 -11.97 -9.74
C LEU A 94 -6.38 -12.62 -9.16
N ILE A 95 -7.54 -12.25 -9.68
CA ILE A 95 -8.81 -12.90 -9.40
C ILE A 95 -8.99 -13.97 -10.47
N ASP A 96 -8.98 -15.24 -10.08
CA ASP A 96 -8.96 -16.39 -11.00
C ASP A 96 -10.24 -16.50 -11.85
N GLU A 97 -11.37 -16.01 -11.35
CA GLU A 97 -12.65 -16.00 -12.05
C GLU A 97 -12.75 -14.91 -13.12
N LEU A 98 -11.81 -13.97 -13.13
CA LEU A 98 -11.77 -12.89 -14.10
C LEU A 98 -10.77 -13.17 -15.22
N SER A 99 -11.12 -12.77 -16.43
CA SER A 99 -10.19 -12.75 -17.55
C SER A 99 -9.02 -11.80 -17.31
N VAL A 100 -7.94 -11.92 -18.12
CA VAL A 100 -6.80 -10.98 -18.08
C VAL A 100 -7.27 -9.54 -18.22
N ARG A 101 -8.16 -9.28 -19.16
CA ARG A 101 -8.74 -7.96 -19.40
C ARG A 101 -9.47 -7.42 -18.17
N GLU A 102 -10.32 -8.22 -17.56
CA GLU A 102 -11.11 -7.82 -16.38
C GLU A 102 -10.22 -7.57 -15.17
N ASN A 103 -9.18 -8.36 -14.96
CA ASN A 103 -8.18 -8.12 -13.90
C ASN A 103 -7.49 -6.76 -14.09
N VAL A 104 -7.10 -6.40 -15.32
CA VAL A 104 -6.50 -5.10 -15.63
C VAL A 104 -7.52 -3.97 -15.49
N GLU A 105 -8.77 -4.20 -15.92
CA GLU A 105 -9.85 -3.22 -15.86
C GLU A 105 -10.28 -2.89 -14.42
N LEU A 106 -10.13 -3.82 -13.49
CA LEU A 106 -10.61 -3.71 -12.10
C LEU A 106 -10.10 -2.43 -11.41
N ALA A 107 -8.82 -2.09 -11.60
CA ALA A 107 -8.25 -0.86 -11.03
C ALA A 107 -8.98 0.40 -11.53
N LEU A 108 -9.34 0.44 -12.82
CA LEU A 108 -10.03 1.58 -13.43
C LEU A 108 -11.50 1.66 -12.99
N LEU A 109 -12.13 0.52 -12.70
CA LEU A 109 -13.50 0.47 -12.20
C LEU A 109 -13.64 1.23 -10.88
N TYR A 110 -12.71 1.03 -9.95
CA TYR A 110 -12.70 1.73 -8.66
C TYR A 110 -12.42 3.23 -8.75
N HIS A 111 -11.88 3.71 -9.88
CA HIS A 111 -11.69 5.13 -10.15
C HIS A 111 -12.92 5.83 -10.75
N GLY A 112 -14.01 5.11 -10.99
CA GLY A 112 -15.24 5.68 -11.57
C GLY A 112 -15.10 6.09 -13.03
N ILE A 113 -14.15 5.51 -13.77
CA ILE A 113 -13.90 5.78 -15.18
C ILE A 113 -15.00 5.13 -16.04
N SER A 114 -15.48 5.83 -17.07
CA SER A 114 -16.52 5.32 -17.96
C SER A 114 -16.12 4.04 -18.67
N ALA A 115 -17.09 3.17 -19.00
CA ALA A 115 -16.83 1.88 -19.63
C ALA A 115 -16.05 1.99 -20.96
N SER A 116 -16.38 3.01 -21.77
CA SER A 116 -15.69 3.24 -23.04
C SER A 116 -14.22 3.63 -22.86
N GLU A 117 -13.96 4.49 -21.88
CA GLU A 117 -12.60 4.93 -21.56
C GLU A 117 -11.78 3.80 -20.91
N ARG A 118 -12.39 3.00 -20.00
CA ARG A 118 -11.74 1.82 -19.43
C ARG A 118 -11.28 0.87 -20.52
N LYS A 119 -12.18 0.53 -21.45
CA LYS A 119 -11.85 -0.35 -22.58
C LYS A 119 -10.63 0.14 -23.35
N SER A 120 -10.63 1.42 -23.75
CA SER A 120 -9.52 2.02 -24.50
C SER A 120 -8.19 1.97 -23.72
N ARG A 121 -8.22 2.28 -22.41
CA ARG A 121 -7.02 2.26 -21.58
C ARG A 121 -6.48 0.84 -21.35
N VAL A 122 -7.37 -0.14 -21.16
CA VAL A 122 -7.00 -1.55 -21.00
C VAL A 122 -6.36 -2.07 -22.28
N ASP A 123 -6.97 -1.81 -23.44
CA ASP A 123 -6.41 -2.20 -24.74
C ASP A 123 -4.99 -1.62 -24.91
N ALA A 124 -4.84 -0.32 -24.68
CA ALA A 124 -3.54 0.36 -24.80
C ALA A 124 -2.45 -0.17 -23.84
N VAL A 125 -2.83 -0.72 -22.68
CA VAL A 125 -1.87 -1.33 -21.76
C VAL A 125 -1.53 -2.74 -22.19
N LEU A 126 -2.52 -3.56 -22.58
CA LEU A 126 -2.31 -4.93 -23.01
C LEU A 126 -1.50 -5.03 -24.33
N ASP A 127 -1.62 -4.03 -25.20
CA ASP A 127 -0.82 -3.95 -26.44
C ASP A 127 0.68 -3.68 -26.19
N LYS A 128 1.08 -3.33 -24.96
CA LYS A 128 2.48 -3.05 -24.58
C LYS A 128 3.20 -4.25 -24.00
N VAL A 129 2.48 -5.30 -23.65
CA VAL A 129 3.00 -6.52 -23.00
C VAL A 129 2.63 -7.75 -23.79
#